data_d3421ae4f07b80231d7cb7071995b66f
#
_entry.id   d3421ae4f07b80231d7cb7071995b66f
#
_cell.length_a   1.000
_cell.length_b   1.000
_cell.length_c   1.000
_cell.angle_alpha   90.00
_cell.angle_beta   90.00
_cell.angle_gamma   90.00
#
_symmetry.space_group_name_H-M   'P 1'
#
loop_
_entity.id
_entity.type
_entity.pdbx_description
1 polymer ?
#
loop_
_entity_poly.entity_id
_entity_poly.type
_entity_poly.pdbx_seq_one_letter_code
_entity_poly.pdbx_strand_id
1 'polypeptide(L)'
;RSPSRGLGDVYKRQATPSTESFYAAQNGRTQLVRLTKRYGGNPLPSVQIVDMRAELAAGNPREISLALEDAIRRNLDAEKQTILLLNRRGYQTIAQCEDCREVLKCPKCSVPMVYHKSAHKVLCHYCGSQQEPPPTLCPACGGKLQYRGFGTQKAEEELAKLFPEARVLRMDQDSTAAKDAHEKLLAKFAAHEYDIMVGTQMVAKGLDFEDVTLVGVLGIDSLLFAQGFRAYENVFSLITQVVGRSGRAKEPGFAIIQTTDPDNPVLTLAAAQDYDAFYEQEIAYRRLGLYPPFCGLCVIGFAGAKENEVARAAARFSALLGQQAAKQPDLPLRILGPTPGSIEKINDTYRYKLTVKCRNDRRFRDLVRAALALYEKEKLPSRASVVVDLHSDGDI
;
A
#
# COMPACT_ATOMS: atom_id res chain seq x y z
N ARG A 1 5.22 -15.66 -20.28
CA ARG A 1 6.16 -14.82 -21.06
C ARG A 1 7.49 -15.56 -21.12
N SER A 2 7.93 -15.98 -22.30
CA SER A 2 9.30 -16.38 -22.50
C SER A 2 10.21 -15.26 -22.01
N PRO A 3 11.23 -15.51 -21.18
CA PRO A 3 12.24 -14.52 -20.93
C PRO A 3 12.83 -14.17 -22.31
N SER A 4 12.73 -12.91 -22.69
CA SER A 4 13.39 -12.43 -23.89
C SER A 4 14.87 -12.71 -23.71
N ARG A 5 15.39 -13.70 -24.37
CA ARG A 5 16.82 -13.85 -24.66
C ARG A 5 17.17 -12.76 -25.70
N GLY A 6 16.82 -11.54 -25.40
CA GLY A 6 17.13 -10.39 -26.20
C GLY A 6 18.50 -9.90 -25.83
N LEU A 7 19.39 -9.91 -26.76
CA LEU A 7 20.61 -9.12 -26.82
C LEU A 7 20.26 -7.63 -26.89
N GLY A 8 19.58 -7.09 -25.85
CA GLY A 8 19.17 -5.69 -25.77
C GLY A 8 19.32 -5.16 -24.37
N ASP A 9 19.78 -3.93 -24.26
CA ASP A 9 19.88 -3.23 -22.99
C ASP A 9 18.50 -3.09 -22.35
N VAL A 10 18.40 -3.40 -21.05
CA VAL A 10 17.17 -3.21 -20.26
C VAL A 10 17.24 -1.85 -19.59
N TYR A 11 16.35 -0.96 -19.98
CA TYR A 11 16.24 0.38 -19.39
C TYR A 11 15.12 0.42 -18.38
N LYS A 12 15.42 0.92 -17.17
CA LYS A 12 14.42 1.28 -16.14
C LYS A 12 14.32 2.79 -16.09
N ARG A 13 13.18 3.35 -16.52
CA ARG A 13 12.92 4.79 -16.48
C ARG A 13 11.96 5.08 -15.33
N GLN A 14 12.46 5.62 -14.24
CA GLN A 14 11.67 5.91 -13.04
C GLN A 14 12.16 7.20 -12.40
N ALA A 15 11.21 8.03 -11.92
CA ALA A 15 11.53 9.20 -11.11
C ALA A 15 12.00 8.76 -9.70
N THR A 16 11.43 7.66 -9.21
CA THR A 16 11.72 7.04 -7.91
C THR A 16 12.10 5.59 -8.16
N PRO A 17 13.36 5.28 -8.50
CA PRO A 17 13.81 3.90 -8.64
C PRO A 17 13.71 3.17 -7.30
N SER A 18 13.54 1.84 -7.33
CA SER A 18 13.58 1.08 -6.09
C SER A 18 14.96 1.18 -5.43
N THR A 19 14.98 1.17 -4.10
CA THR A 19 16.22 1.25 -3.30
C THR A 19 17.23 0.19 -3.74
N GLU A 20 16.79 -1.03 -4.07
CA GLU A 20 17.67 -2.09 -4.57
C GLU A 20 18.25 -1.78 -5.95
N SER A 21 17.44 -1.21 -6.85
CA SER A 21 17.92 -0.84 -8.20
C SER A 21 18.93 0.29 -8.12
N PHE A 22 18.70 1.28 -7.26
CA PHE A 22 19.60 2.40 -7.08
C PHE A 22 20.92 1.96 -6.40
N TYR A 23 20.81 1.11 -5.37
CA TYR A 23 21.99 0.48 -4.75
C TYR A 23 22.81 -0.34 -5.75
N ALA A 24 22.17 -1.09 -6.63
CA ALA A 24 22.88 -1.85 -7.67
C ALA A 24 23.62 -0.91 -8.63
N ALA A 25 23.04 0.24 -8.96
CA ALA A 25 23.66 1.23 -9.82
C ALA A 25 24.85 1.92 -9.12
N GLN A 26 24.71 2.32 -7.85
CA GLN A 26 25.83 2.89 -7.07
C GLN A 26 27.01 1.91 -6.92
N ASN A 27 26.75 0.60 -6.92
CA ASN A 27 27.79 -0.44 -6.83
C ASN A 27 28.24 -0.94 -8.21
N GLY A 28 27.95 -0.22 -9.29
CA GLY A 28 28.46 -0.51 -10.63
C GLY A 28 27.85 -1.74 -11.31
N ARG A 29 26.77 -2.32 -10.76
CA ARG A 29 26.07 -3.46 -11.38
C ARG A 29 25.19 -3.07 -12.57
N THR A 30 24.79 -1.80 -12.62
CA THR A 30 24.03 -1.18 -13.70
C THR A 30 24.51 0.25 -13.90
N GLN A 31 24.40 0.77 -15.11
CA GLN A 31 24.74 2.16 -15.38
C GLN A 31 23.63 3.08 -14.87
N LEU A 32 23.99 4.13 -14.12
CA LEU A 32 23.07 5.18 -13.68
C LEU A 32 23.15 6.36 -14.64
N VAL A 33 22.02 6.73 -15.22
CA VAL A 33 21.86 7.96 -16.00
C VAL A 33 20.84 8.84 -15.28
N ARG A 34 21.26 10.05 -14.87
CA ARG A 34 20.38 11.00 -14.18
C ARG A 34 19.91 12.10 -15.12
N LEU A 35 18.61 12.30 -15.18
CA LEU A 35 17.98 13.45 -15.82
C LEU A 35 17.71 14.49 -14.73
N THR A 36 18.53 15.53 -14.66
CA THR A 36 18.49 16.54 -13.58
C THR A 36 17.57 17.73 -13.86
N LYS A 37 17.01 17.81 -15.07
CA LYS A 37 16.09 18.88 -15.48
C LYS A 37 14.76 18.30 -15.89
N ARG A 38 13.67 18.93 -15.44
CA ARG A 38 12.32 18.62 -15.93
C ARG A 38 12.19 19.07 -17.40
N TYR A 39 11.39 18.32 -18.14
CA TYR A 39 10.96 18.76 -19.47
C TYR A 39 10.25 20.11 -19.36
N GLY A 40 10.55 21.05 -20.25
CA GLY A 40 10.00 22.41 -20.21
C GLY A 40 10.60 23.34 -19.17
N GLY A 41 11.53 22.88 -18.28
CA GLY A 41 12.19 23.72 -17.26
C GLY A 41 11.29 24.17 -16.10
N ASN A 42 10.07 23.65 -15.98
CA ASN A 42 9.13 24.01 -14.91
C ASN A 42 9.67 23.64 -13.53
N PRO A 43 9.45 24.50 -12.49
CA PRO A 43 9.84 24.18 -11.12
C PRO A 43 9.08 22.97 -10.59
N LEU A 44 9.61 22.37 -9.52
CA LEU A 44 8.88 21.34 -8.78
C LEU A 44 7.66 22.00 -8.12
N PRO A 45 6.52 21.27 -8.00
CA PRO A 45 5.36 21.75 -7.26
C PRO A 45 5.72 22.06 -5.81
N SER A 46 5.13 23.12 -5.26
CA SER A 46 5.21 23.37 -3.83
C SER A 46 4.27 22.42 -3.07
N VAL A 47 4.70 21.95 -1.90
CA VAL A 47 3.94 20.98 -1.11
C VAL A 47 3.72 21.50 0.30
N GLN A 48 2.47 21.46 0.76
CA GLN A 48 2.07 21.73 2.13
C GLN A 48 1.67 20.43 2.83
N ILE A 49 2.20 20.18 4.02
CA ILE A 49 1.77 19.08 4.90
C ILE A 49 0.80 19.67 5.92
N VAL A 50 -0.37 19.06 6.09
CA VAL A 50 -1.42 19.52 7.01
C VAL A 50 -1.63 18.48 8.11
N ASP A 51 -1.56 18.91 9.38
CA ASP A 51 -1.86 18.07 10.54
C ASP A 51 -3.38 17.97 10.77
N MET A 52 -3.94 16.81 10.45
CA MET A 52 -5.37 16.55 10.63
C MET A 52 -5.80 16.46 12.12
N ARG A 53 -4.87 16.26 13.06
CA ARG A 53 -5.15 16.34 14.50
C ARG A 53 -5.36 17.79 14.92
N ALA A 54 -4.55 18.70 14.39
CA ALA A 54 -4.70 20.13 14.62
C ALA A 54 -6.01 20.66 14.00
N GLU A 55 -6.37 20.21 12.80
CA GLU A 55 -7.65 20.50 12.15
C GLU A 55 -8.83 20.05 13.03
N LEU A 56 -8.80 18.82 13.54
CA LEU A 56 -9.83 18.30 14.43
C LEU A 56 -9.92 19.10 15.74
N ALA A 57 -8.79 19.45 16.35
CA ALA A 57 -8.73 20.25 17.57
C ALA A 57 -9.26 21.70 17.35
N ALA A 58 -9.10 22.23 16.15
CA ALA A 58 -9.63 23.52 15.73
C ALA A 58 -11.13 23.48 15.37
N GLY A 59 -11.78 22.31 15.48
CA GLY A 59 -13.22 22.14 15.25
C GLY A 59 -13.58 21.73 13.81
N ASN A 60 -12.62 21.31 13.01
CA ASN A 60 -12.89 20.70 11.69
C ASN A 60 -12.92 19.16 11.79
N PRO A 61 -14.09 18.51 11.92
CA PRO A 61 -14.20 17.05 12.00
C PRO A 61 -14.22 16.37 10.62
N ARG A 62 -14.07 17.15 9.55
CA ARG A 62 -14.14 16.67 8.17
C ARG A 62 -12.83 16.01 7.75
N GLU A 63 -12.92 15.19 6.74
CA GLU A 63 -11.73 14.54 6.15
C GLU A 63 -10.98 15.48 5.19
N ILE A 64 -11.63 16.55 4.75
CA ILE A 64 -11.03 17.62 3.96
C ILE A 64 -10.62 18.74 4.90
N SER A 65 -9.31 19.05 4.94
CA SER A 65 -8.78 20.15 5.75
C SER A 65 -9.25 21.51 5.21
N LEU A 66 -9.29 22.51 6.07
CA LEU A 66 -9.61 23.88 5.67
C LEU A 66 -8.63 24.40 4.61
N ALA A 67 -7.35 24.04 4.74
CA ALA A 67 -6.33 24.42 3.75
C ALA A 67 -6.60 23.79 2.37
N LEU A 68 -7.04 22.51 2.32
CA LEU A 68 -7.38 21.87 1.05
C LEU A 68 -8.68 22.40 0.47
N GLU A 69 -9.69 22.67 1.31
CA GLU A 69 -10.94 23.30 0.89
C GLU A 69 -10.69 24.67 0.22
N ASP A 70 -9.89 25.52 0.86
CA ASP A 70 -9.54 26.83 0.34
C ASP A 70 -8.72 26.74 -0.96
N ALA A 71 -7.79 25.79 -1.06
CA ALA A 71 -7.02 25.55 -2.28
C ALA A 71 -7.90 25.05 -3.44
N ILE A 72 -8.87 24.16 -3.17
CA ILE A 72 -9.84 23.70 -4.19
C ILE A 72 -10.69 24.87 -4.66
N ARG A 73 -11.20 25.72 -3.77
CA ARG A 73 -12.00 26.89 -4.12
C ARG A 73 -11.26 27.83 -5.05
N ARG A 74 -10.01 28.19 -4.68
CA ARG A 74 -9.16 29.03 -5.56
C ARG A 74 -8.92 28.39 -6.92
N ASN A 75 -8.79 27.07 -6.96
CA ASN A 75 -8.55 26.32 -8.21
C ASN A 75 -9.78 26.33 -9.12
N LEU A 76 -10.98 26.17 -8.52
CA LEU A 76 -12.27 26.29 -9.23
C LEU A 76 -12.48 27.72 -9.79
N ASP A 77 -12.21 28.75 -8.95
CA ASP A 77 -12.31 30.17 -9.37
C ASP A 77 -11.36 30.50 -10.53
N ALA A 78 -10.23 29.79 -10.62
CA ALA A 78 -9.26 29.91 -11.71
C ALA A 78 -9.54 29.00 -12.91
N GLU A 79 -10.67 28.29 -12.93
CA GLU A 79 -11.04 27.29 -13.94
C GLU A 79 -9.97 26.19 -14.13
N LYS A 80 -9.27 25.82 -13.04
CA LYS A 80 -8.24 24.78 -13.02
C LYS A 80 -8.74 23.49 -12.44
N GLN A 81 -8.07 22.38 -12.80
CA GLN A 81 -8.45 21.04 -12.37
C GLN A 81 -7.68 20.60 -11.13
N THR A 82 -8.35 19.79 -10.31
CA THR A 82 -7.80 19.21 -9.08
C THR A 82 -7.82 17.69 -9.13
N ILE A 83 -6.73 17.06 -8.68
CA ILE A 83 -6.68 15.61 -8.44
C ILE A 83 -6.60 15.34 -6.94
N LEU A 84 -7.51 14.52 -6.43
CA LEU A 84 -7.50 14.04 -5.05
C LEU A 84 -7.17 12.54 -5.03
N LEU A 85 -6.00 12.21 -4.50
CA LEU A 85 -5.61 10.84 -4.25
C LEU A 85 -6.13 10.39 -2.90
N LEU A 86 -6.98 9.37 -2.89
CA LEU A 86 -7.31 8.63 -1.69
C LEU A 86 -6.51 7.33 -1.64
N ASN A 87 -5.77 7.11 -0.57
CA ASN A 87 -5.16 5.82 -0.38
C ASN A 87 -6.19 4.82 0.18
N ARG A 88 -6.71 3.93 -0.67
CA ARG A 88 -7.82 3.00 -0.36
C ARG A 88 -7.54 2.01 0.77
N ARG A 89 -6.29 1.71 1.08
CA ARG A 89 -5.92 0.75 2.13
C ARG A 89 -6.05 1.38 3.53
N GLY A 90 -7.25 1.50 4.06
CA GLY A 90 -7.55 2.06 5.38
C GLY A 90 -8.85 2.85 5.42
N TYR A 91 -9.36 3.27 4.27
CA TYR A 91 -10.58 4.08 4.14
C TYR A 91 -11.81 3.28 3.67
N GLN A 92 -11.80 1.97 3.88
CA GLN A 92 -13.01 1.18 3.67
C GLN A 92 -14.01 1.49 4.78
N THR A 93 -15.28 1.70 4.44
CA THR A 93 -16.31 1.84 5.46
C THR A 93 -16.45 0.53 6.21
N ILE A 94 -15.98 0.51 7.45
CA ILE A 94 -16.03 -0.64 8.35
C ILE A 94 -17.03 -0.37 9.47
N ALA A 95 -17.63 -1.41 10.00
CA ALA A 95 -18.46 -1.33 11.18
C ALA A 95 -17.60 -1.45 12.44
N GLN A 96 -17.66 -0.46 13.33
CA GLN A 96 -17.01 -0.47 14.65
C GLN A 96 -18.07 -0.29 15.74
N CYS A 97 -17.94 -1.06 16.81
CA CYS A 97 -18.82 -0.93 17.97
C CYS A 97 -18.53 0.36 18.73
N GLU A 98 -19.60 1.06 19.14
CA GLU A 98 -19.49 2.27 19.97
C GLU A 98 -18.98 1.97 21.38
N ASP A 99 -19.38 0.82 21.93
CA ASP A 99 -19.09 0.44 23.31
C ASP A 99 -17.74 -0.25 23.47
N CYS A 100 -17.53 -1.42 22.82
CA CYS A 100 -16.31 -2.21 22.99
C CYS A 100 -15.21 -1.89 21.97
N ARG A 101 -15.47 -1.02 20.99
CA ARG A 101 -14.53 -0.61 19.92
C ARG A 101 -14.13 -1.74 18.97
N GLU A 102 -14.67 -2.95 19.15
CA GLU A 102 -14.40 -4.05 18.21
C GLU A 102 -14.91 -3.72 16.80
N VAL A 103 -14.11 -4.13 15.82
CA VAL A 103 -14.47 -4.00 14.40
C VAL A 103 -15.18 -5.27 13.95
N LEU A 104 -16.25 -5.13 13.18
CA LEU A 104 -16.96 -6.26 12.59
C LEU A 104 -16.03 -7.03 11.64
N LYS A 105 -15.60 -8.20 12.05
CA LYS A 105 -14.72 -9.08 11.26
C LYS A 105 -15.53 -10.14 10.52
N CYS A 106 -15.01 -10.58 9.40
CA CYS A 106 -15.59 -11.73 8.67
C CYS A 106 -15.48 -12.99 9.53
N PRO A 107 -16.55 -13.80 9.68
CA PRO A 107 -16.51 -15.01 10.49
C PRO A 107 -15.53 -16.07 9.93
N LYS A 108 -15.30 -16.05 8.61
CA LYS A 108 -14.38 -16.99 7.93
C LYS A 108 -12.95 -16.44 7.78
N CYS A 109 -12.76 -15.12 7.95
CA CYS A 109 -11.48 -14.44 7.77
C CYS A 109 -11.20 -13.54 8.97
N SER A 110 -9.92 -13.27 9.25
CA SER A 110 -9.53 -12.35 10.34
C SER A 110 -9.53 -10.87 9.89
N VAL A 111 -10.26 -10.53 8.85
CA VAL A 111 -10.27 -9.18 8.27
C VAL A 111 -11.59 -8.47 8.53
N PRO A 112 -11.58 -7.13 8.63
CA PRO A 112 -12.79 -6.34 8.68
C PRO A 112 -13.71 -6.60 7.48
N MET A 113 -15.01 -6.64 7.71
CA MET A 113 -16.00 -6.59 6.63
C MET A 113 -16.20 -5.17 6.16
N VAL A 114 -16.34 -4.99 4.86
CA VAL A 114 -16.50 -3.69 4.20
C VAL A 114 -17.96 -3.43 3.90
N TYR A 115 -18.45 -2.27 4.28
CA TYR A 115 -19.82 -1.84 3.97
C TYR A 115 -19.89 -1.21 2.58
N HIS A 116 -20.80 -1.71 1.77
CA HIS A 116 -21.14 -1.19 0.45
C HIS A 116 -22.52 -0.50 0.51
N LYS A 117 -22.49 0.84 0.55
CA LYS A 117 -23.71 1.67 0.72
C LYS A 117 -24.70 1.45 -0.42
N SER A 118 -24.23 1.40 -1.66
CA SER A 118 -25.08 1.19 -2.85
C SER A 118 -25.82 -0.14 -2.85
N ALA A 119 -25.20 -1.20 -2.29
CA ALA A 119 -25.77 -2.53 -2.20
C ALA A 119 -26.37 -2.85 -0.82
N HIS A 120 -26.32 -1.89 0.13
CA HIS A 120 -26.81 -2.02 1.50
C HIS A 120 -26.38 -3.31 2.21
N LYS A 121 -25.11 -3.69 2.06
CA LYS A 121 -24.55 -4.93 2.64
C LYS A 121 -23.11 -4.75 3.13
N VAL A 122 -22.67 -5.66 3.99
CA VAL A 122 -21.25 -5.81 4.31
C VAL A 122 -20.67 -7.02 3.57
N LEU A 123 -19.47 -6.88 3.02
CA LEU A 123 -18.80 -7.88 2.19
C LEU A 123 -17.37 -8.10 2.68
N CYS A 124 -16.95 -9.36 2.71
CA CYS A 124 -15.54 -9.72 2.85
C CYS A 124 -14.89 -9.86 1.46
N HIS A 125 -13.93 -8.99 1.13
CA HIS A 125 -13.25 -9.03 -0.17
C HIS A 125 -12.27 -10.22 -0.36
N TYR A 126 -12.07 -11.05 0.68
CA TYR A 126 -11.20 -12.22 0.61
C TYR A 126 -11.94 -13.52 0.29
N CYS A 127 -13.09 -13.75 0.94
CA CYS A 127 -13.84 -14.99 0.73
C CYS A 127 -15.22 -14.78 0.11
N GLY A 128 -15.61 -13.52 -0.14
CA GLY A 128 -16.93 -13.21 -0.71
C GLY A 128 -18.12 -13.33 0.28
N SER A 129 -17.88 -13.67 1.56
CA SER A 129 -18.96 -13.71 2.56
C SER A 129 -19.64 -12.34 2.67
N GLN A 130 -20.96 -12.32 2.70
CA GLN A 130 -21.74 -11.09 2.79
C GLN A 130 -22.86 -11.23 3.81
N GLN A 131 -23.31 -10.10 4.36
CA GLN A 131 -24.51 -9.99 5.20
C GLN A 131 -25.38 -8.84 4.70
N GLU A 132 -26.65 -9.16 4.47
CA GLU A 132 -27.68 -8.24 4.01
C GLU A 132 -28.98 -8.57 4.76
N PRO A 133 -29.59 -7.60 5.48
CA PRO A 133 -29.09 -6.25 5.72
C PRO A 133 -27.80 -6.24 6.59
N PRO A 134 -27.05 -5.13 6.57
CA PRO A 134 -25.86 -5.00 7.41
C PRO A 134 -26.22 -5.03 8.88
N PRO A 135 -25.44 -5.72 9.75
CA PRO A 135 -25.76 -5.85 11.16
C PRO A 135 -25.70 -4.50 11.88
N THR A 136 -26.66 -4.23 12.75
CA THR A 136 -26.73 -3.01 13.54
C THR A 136 -26.13 -3.16 14.94
N LEU A 137 -26.00 -4.41 15.41
CA LEU A 137 -25.49 -4.74 16.74
C LEU A 137 -24.18 -5.49 16.67
N CYS A 138 -23.30 -5.22 17.61
CA CYS A 138 -22.00 -5.88 17.75
C CYS A 138 -22.17 -7.35 18.16
N PRO A 139 -21.58 -8.31 17.43
CA PRO A 139 -21.67 -9.72 17.78
C PRO A 139 -20.91 -10.07 19.07
N ALA A 140 -19.97 -9.22 19.54
CA ALA A 140 -19.18 -9.46 20.74
C ALA A 140 -19.87 -8.97 22.03
N CYS A 141 -20.53 -7.79 22.03
CA CYS A 141 -21.08 -7.20 23.25
C CYS A 141 -22.56 -6.75 23.13
N GLY A 142 -23.16 -6.85 21.94
CA GLY A 142 -24.54 -6.39 21.70
C GLY A 142 -24.67 -4.86 21.54
N GLY A 143 -23.58 -4.10 21.67
CA GLY A 143 -23.59 -2.64 21.49
C GLY A 143 -23.84 -2.23 20.04
N LYS A 144 -24.14 -0.96 19.81
CA LYS A 144 -24.44 -0.42 18.49
C LYS A 144 -23.23 -0.39 17.59
N LEU A 145 -23.37 -0.84 16.35
CA LEU A 145 -22.37 -0.73 15.31
C LEU A 145 -22.50 0.59 14.55
N GLN A 146 -21.40 1.33 14.47
CA GLN A 146 -21.27 2.50 13.59
C GLN A 146 -20.45 2.14 12.36
N TYR A 147 -20.96 2.51 11.19
CA TYR A 147 -20.29 2.35 9.90
C TYR A 147 -19.44 3.57 9.62
N ARG A 148 -18.14 3.45 9.90
CA ARG A 148 -17.15 4.53 9.75
C ARG A 148 -16.17 4.20 8.64
N GLY A 149 -15.79 5.20 7.88
CA GLY A 149 -14.77 5.11 6.83
C GLY A 149 -14.97 6.25 5.83
N PHE A 150 -13.87 6.63 5.20
CA PHE A 150 -13.83 7.65 4.17
C PHE A 150 -13.34 7.02 2.87
N GLY A 151 -14.26 6.48 2.07
CA GLY A 151 -13.94 5.97 0.73
C GLY A 151 -14.14 7.03 -0.33
N THR A 152 -13.79 6.71 -1.58
CA THR A 152 -13.99 7.59 -2.75
C THR A 152 -15.41 8.09 -2.88
N GLN A 153 -16.40 7.27 -2.56
CA GLN A 153 -17.82 7.67 -2.57
C GLN A 153 -18.13 8.72 -1.49
N LYS A 154 -17.61 8.56 -0.26
CA LYS A 154 -17.82 9.55 0.80
C LYS A 154 -17.07 10.85 0.50
N ALA A 155 -15.87 10.75 -0.11
CA ALA A 155 -15.15 11.92 -0.59
C ALA A 155 -15.94 12.68 -1.65
N GLU A 156 -16.53 11.98 -2.62
CA GLU A 156 -17.41 12.55 -3.64
C GLU A 156 -18.64 13.24 -3.01
N GLU A 157 -19.29 12.57 -2.02
CA GLU A 157 -20.43 13.15 -1.29
C GLU A 157 -20.04 14.39 -0.46
N GLU A 158 -18.84 14.41 0.13
CA GLU A 158 -18.35 15.57 0.90
C GLU A 158 -17.97 16.71 -0.05
N LEU A 159 -17.30 16.43 -1.16
CA LEU A 159 -17.00 17.42 -2.20
C LEU A 159 -18.26 18.04 -2.78
N ALA A 160 -19.30 17.25 -3.07
CA ALA A 160 -20.56 17.75 -3.57
C ALA A 160 -21.28 18.67 -2.59
N LYS A 161 -21.06 18.52 -1.27
CA LYS A 161 -21.60 19.45 -0.24
C LYS A 161 -20.78 20.73 -0.12
N LEU A 162 -19.44 20.62 -0.24
CA LEU A 162 -18.53 21.77 -0.10
C LEU A 162 -18.49 22.62 -1.36
N PHE A 163 -18.66 21.98 -2.52
CA PHE A 163 -18.56 22.60 -3.86
C PHE A 163 -19.71 22.09 -4.75
N PRO A 164 -20.97 22.54 -4.49
CA PRO A 164 -22.12 22.06 -5.24
C PRO A 164 -22.07 22.42 -6.73
N GLU A 165 -21.27 23.41 -7.11
CA GLU A 165 -21.03 23.85 -8.47
C GLU A 165 -19.99 23.00 -9.23
N ALA A 166 -19.14 22.26 -8.49
CA ALA A 166 -18.04 21.51 -9.10
C ALA A 166 -18.50 20.15 -9.66
N ARG A 167 -17.99 19.82 -10.83
CA ARG A 167 -18.20 18.51 -11.48
C ARG A 167 -17.13 17.53 -10.99
N VAL A 168 -17.53 16.58 -10.16
CA VAL A 168 -16.62 15.61 -9.54
C VAL A 168 -16.61 14.30 -10.32
N LEU A 169 -15.44 13.81 -10.71
CA LEU A 169 -15.21 12.51 -11.32
C LEU A 169 -14.65 11.54 -10.30
N ARG A 170 -15.36 10.45 -10.01
CA ARG A 170 -14.85 9.36 -9.19
C ARG A 170 -14.18 8.27 -10.02
N MET A 171 -12.93 7.92 -9.66
CA MET A 171 -12.15 6.86 -10.30
C MET A 171 -11.70 5.81 -9.29
N ASP A 172 -12.43 4.71 -9.24
CA ASP A 172 -12.10 3.53 -8.44
C ASP A 172 -12.36 2.23 -9.23
N GLN A 173 -12.12 1.08 -8.62
CA GLN A 173 -12.33 -0.21 -9.28
C GLN A 173 -13.79 -0.44 -9.70
N ASP A 174 -14.74 0.12 -8.94
CA ASP A 174 -16.16 -0.08 -9.20
C ASP A 174 -16.60 0.76 -10.40
N SER A 175 -16.12 2.02 -10.48
CA SER A 175 -16.42 2.94 -11.61
C SER A 175 -15.69 2.57 -12.91
N THR A 176 -14.61 1.78 -12.83
CA THR A 176 -13.76 1.41 -13.97
C THR A 176 -13.84 -0.06 -14.35
N ALA A 177 -14.81 -0.82 -13.83
CA ALA A 177 -14.95 -2.27 -14.07
C ALA A 177 -15.28 -2.63 -15.52
N ALA A 178 -15.92 -1.74 -16.28
CA ALA A 178 -16.22 -1.98 -17.69
C ALA A 178 -14.97 -1.80 -18.56
N LYS A 179 -14.86 -2.60 -19.63
CA LYS A 179 -13.78 -2.51 -20.60
C LYS A 179 -13.73 -1.08 -21.17
N ASP A 180 -12.54 -0.49 -21.23
CA ASP A 180 -12.25 0.85 -21.76
C ASP A 180 -12.92 2.02 -20.98
N ALA A 181 -13.60 1.74 -19.84
CA ALA A 181 -14.21 2.78 -19.01
C ALA A 181 -13.16 3.75 -18.45
N HIS A 182 -12.02 3.22 -18.04
CA HIS A 182 -10.91 4.01 -17.51
C HIS A 182 -10.41 5.06 -18.50
N GLU A 183 -10.11 4.67 -19.74
CA GLU A 183 -9.62 5.59 -20.78
C GLU A 183 -10.67 6.64 -21.15
N LYS A 184 -11.95 6.26 -21.25
CA LYS A 184 -13.05 7.17 -21.53
C LYS A 184 -13.24 8.24 -20.46
N LEU A 185 -13.17 7.84 -19.18
CA LEU A 185 -13.30 8.77 -18.06
C LEU A 185 -12.12 9.75 -18.01
N LEU A 186 -10.91 9.28 -18.29
CA LEU A 186 -9.74 10.15 -18.40
C LEU A 186 -9.82 11.14 -19.57
N ALA A 187 -10.32 10.70 -20.72
CA ALA A 187 -10.54 11.58 -21.87
C ALA A 187 -11.55 12.69 -21.54
N LYS A 188 -12.62 12.38 -20.81
CA LYS A 188 -13.60 13.37 -20.35
C LYS A 188 -13.00 14.36 -19.35
N PHE A 189 -12.16 13.90 -18.42
CA PHE A 189 -11.45 14.79 -17.52
C PHE A 189 -10.49 15.70 -18.28
N ALA A 190 -9.72 15.17 -19.24
CA ALA A 190 -8.86 15.97 -20.11
C ALA A 190 -9.63 16.99 -20.96
N ALA A 191 -10.89 16.71 -21.32
CA ALA A 191 -11.77 17.61 -22.06
C ALA A 191 -12.49 18.64 -21.16
N HIS A 192 -12.10 18.79 -19.89
CA HIS A 192 -12.73 19.68 -18.91
C HIS A 192 -14.24 19.43 -18.68
N GLU A 193 -14.71 18.16 -18.88
CA GLU A 193 -16.06 17.79 -18.46
C GLU A 193 -16.20 17.70 -16.92
N TYR A 194 -15.06 17.63 -16.21
CA TYR A 194 -14.95 17.55 -14.76
C TYR A 194 -13.86 18.46 -14.22
N ASP A 195 -14.10 19.03 -13.04
CA ASP A 195 -13.22 19.98 -12.36
C ASP A 195 -12.33 19.30 -11.31
N ILE A 196 -12.89 18.29 -10.63
CA ILE A 196 -12.20 17.54 -9.58
C ILE A 196 -12.24 16.04 -9.93
N MET A 197 -11.08 15.40 -9.93
CA MET A 197 -10.98 13.94 -10.03
C MET A 197 -10.58 13.38 -8.66
N VAL A 198 -11.40 12.50 -8.08
CA VAL A 198 -11.12 11.78 -6.85
C VAL A 198 -10.93 10.29 -7.14
N GLY A 199 -9.82 9.72 -6.69
CA GLY A 199 -9.58 8.31 -6.96
C GLY A 199 -8.47 7.69 -6.11
N THR A 200 -8.25 6.40 -6.34
CA THR A 200 -7.20 5.62 -5.67
C THR A 200 -5.88 5.72 -6.46
N GLN A 201 -4.94 4.83 -6.19
CA GLN A 201 -3.64 4.77 -6.89
C GLN A 201 -3.73 4.76 -8.43
N MET A 202 -4.90 4.54 -9.00
CA MET A 202 -5.12 4.61 -10.45
C MET A 202 -4.88 6.03 -11.00
N VAL A 203 -5.19 7.07 -10.22
CA VAL A 203 -4.97 8.48 -10.60
C VAL A 203 -3.52 8.92 -10.50
N ALA A 204 -2.66 8.11 -9.87
CA ALA A 204 -1.23 8.39 -9.75
C ALA A 204 -0.42 7.96 -10.99
N LYS A 205 -0.95 7.08 -11.85
CA LYS A 205 -0.18 6.43 -12.92
C LYS A 205 -0.54 6.95 -14.31
N GLY A 206 0.50 7.33 -15.07
CA GLY A 206 0.41 7.45 -16.54
C GLY A 206 -0.37 8.63 -17.09
N LEU A 207 -0.89 9.52 -16.25
CA LEU A 207 -1.76 10.63 -16.68
C LEU A 207 -0.96 11.92 -16.81
N ASP A 208 -1.26 12.67 -17.85
CA ASP A 208 -0.69 13.98 -18.12
C ASP A 208 -1.81 14.96 -18.46
N PHE A 209 -2.10 15.86 -17.52
CA PHE A 209 -3.13 16.88 -17.67
C PHE A 209 -2.49 18.26 -17.47
N GLU A 210 -2.62 19.12 -18.47
CA GLU A 210 -1.98 20.43 -18.48
C GLU A 210 -2.58 21.38 -17.45
N ASP A 211 -3.90 21.30 -17.22
CA ASP A 211 -4.64 22.18 -16.32
C ASP A 211 -4.79 21.68 -14.89
N VAL A 212 -4.15 20.58 -14.55
CA VAL A 212 -4.07 20.12 -13.15
C VAL A 212 -3.00 20.92 -12.42
N THR A 213 -3.43 21.88 -11.60
CA THR A 213 -2.55 22.74 -10.80
C THR A 213 -2.55 22.37 -9.33
N LEU A 214 -3.58 21.65 -8.83
CA LEU A 214 -3.71 21.22 -7.45
C LEU A 214 -3.79 19.70 -7.33
N VAL A 215 -3.04 19.16 -6.38
CA VAL A 215 -3.11 17.75 -5.97
C VAL A 215 -3.33 17.64 -4.47
N GLY A 216 -4.37 16.92 -4.04
CA GLY A 216 -4.61 16.55 -2.65
C GLY A 216 -4.26 15.08 -2.40
N VAL A 217 -3.53 14.79 -1.34
CA VAL A 217 -3.22 13.43 -0.89
C VAL A 217 -3.91 13.20 0.46
N LEU A 218 -4.90 12.32 0.48
CA LEU A 218 -5.70 11.99 1.65
C LEU A 218 -5.42 10.56 2.11
N GLY A 219 -5.32 10.35 3.42
CA GLY A 219 -5.20 9.02 4.00
C GLY A 219 -3.88 8.31 3.78
N ILE A 220 -2.82 9.04 3.67
CA ILE A 220 -1.47 8.49 3.52
C ILE A 220 -1.03 7.67 4.74
N ASP A 221 -1.58 7.94 5.92
CA ASP A 221 -1.23 7.31 7.19
C ASP A 221 -1.34 5.79 7.14
N SER A 222 -2.32 5.26 6.42
CA SER A 222 -2.48 3.81 6.27
C SER A 222 -1.31 3.14 5.55
N LEU A 223 -0.58 3.86 4.71
CA LEU A 223 0.68 3.38 4.10
C LEU A 223 1.89 3.63 5.01
N LEU A 224 1.91 4.75 5.73
CA LEU A 224 2.98 5.04 6.71
C LEU A 224 3.06 3.95 7.78
N PHE A 225 1.90 3.52 8.28
CA PHE A 225 1.80 2.48 9.32
C PHE A 225 1.62 1.06 8.75
N ALA A 226 1.77 0.88 7.45
CA ALA A 226 1.72 -0.45 6.84
C ALA A 226 2.89 -1.31 7.32
N GLN A 227 2.61 -2.59 7.52
CA GLN A 227 3.68 -3.55 7.84
C GLN A 227 4.56 -3.82 6.62
N GLY A 228 5.84 -4.02 6.87
CA GLY A 228 6.82 -4.37 5.83
C GLY A 228 7.91 -3.32 5.63
N PHE A 229 9.08 -3.79 5.25
CA PHE A 229 10.27 -2.93 5.11
C PHE A 229 10.19 -1.93 3.94
N ARG A 230 9.23 -2.09 3.03
CA ARG A 230 9.01 -1.18 1.88
C ARG A 230 7.97 -0.10 2.15
N ALA A 231 7.40 0.00 3.35
CA ALA A 231 6.32 0.94 3.63
C ALA A 231 6.71 2.37 3.26
N TYR A 232 7.86 2.83 3.73
CA TYR A 232 8.37 4.18 3.47
C TYR A 232 8.75 4.41 2.01
N GLU A 233 9.35 3.42 1.34
CA GLU A 233 9.62 3.48 -0.09
C GLU A 233 8.33 3.64 -0.91
N ASN A 234 7.28 2.92 -0.53
CA ASN A 234 5.97 3.01 -1.19
C ASN A 234 5.31 4.38 -0.98
N VAL A 235 5.39 4.93 0.24
CA VAL A 235 4.88 6.28 0.56
C VAL A 235 5.63 7.34 -0.24
N PHE A 236 6.96 7.32 -0.18
CA PHE A 236 7.80 8.26 -0.92
C PHE A 236 7.49 8.22 -2.42
N SER A 237 7.48 7.02 -3.00
CA SER A 237 7.20 6.84 -4.42
C SER A 237 5.80 7.31 -4.82
N LEU A 238 4.78 6.99 -4.01
CA LEU A 238 3.40 7.39 -4.29
C LEU A 238 3.25 8.91 -4.26
N ILE A 239 3.75 9.58 -3.20
CA ILE A 239 3.66 11.04 -3.06
C ILE A 239 4.39 11.71 -4.22
N THR A 240 5.63 11.34 -4.50
CA THR A 240 6.42 11.93 -5.58
C THR A 240 5.73 11.77 -6.95
N GLN A 241 5.13 10.60 -7.22
CA GLN A 241 4.39 10.36 -8.46
C GLN A 241 3.15 11.23 -8.59
N VAL A 242 2.40 11.41 -7.50
CA VAL A 242 1.14 12.16 -7.51
C VAL A 242 1.40 13.67 -7.50
N VAL A 243 2.29 14.14 -6.64
CA VAL A 243 2.73 15.55 -6.61
C VAL A 243 3.27 15.97 -7.99
N GLY A 244 4.05 15.10 -8.63
CA GLY A 244 4.56 15.33 -9.98
C GLY A 244 3.50 15.46 -11.08
N ARG A 245 2.20 15.27 -10.77
CA ARG A 245 1.10 15.50 -11.73
C ARG A 245 0.69 16.97 -11.82
N SER A 246 0.87 17.75 -10.75
CA SER A 246 0.56 19.19 -10.77
C SER A 246 1.69 20.00 -11.43
N GLY A 247 1.33 21.15 -12.03
CA GLY A 247 2.27 22.11 -12.56
C GLY A 247 3.09 21.62 -13.76
N ARG A 248 2.47 20.94 -14.71
CA ARG A 248 3.13 20.51 -15.96
C ARG A 248 3.03 21.53 -17.06
N ALA A 249 2.03 22.41 -17.01
CA ALA A 249 1.88 23.55 -17.89
C ALA A 249 2.76 24.74 -17.44
N LYS A 250 2.39 25.94 -17.84
CA LYS A 250 3.14 27.17 -17.52
C LYS A 250 3.02 27.62 -16.07
N GLU A 251 2.00 27.14 -15.35
CA GLU A 251 1.73 27.51 -13.96
C GLU A 251 2.40 26.54 -12.97
N PRO A 252 2.94 27.06 -11.84
CA PRO A 252 3.50 26.21 -10.80
C PRO A 252 2.43 25.34 -10.16
N GLY A 253 2.72 24.05 -9.97
CA GLY A 253 1.83 23.15 -9.28
C GLY A 253 1.87 23.33 -7.77
N PHE A 254 0.76 22.96 -7.12
CA PHE A 254 0.63 22.93 -5.67
C PHE A 254 0.10 21.59 -5.21
N ALA A 255 0.59 21.09 -4.08
CA ALA A 255 0.07 19.86 -3.49
C ALA A 255 -0.15 20.01 -1.99
N ILE A 256 -1.20 19.36 -1.48
CA ILE A 256 -1.52 19.29 -0.06
C ILE A 256 -1.54 17.82 0.37
N ILE A 257 -0.73 17.49 1.38
CA ILE A 257 -0.68 16.16 1.99
C ILE A 257 -1.33 16.24 3.37
N GLN A 258 -2.43 15.53 3.57
CA GLN A 258 -3.13 15.46 4.86
C GLN A 258 -2.71 14.21 5.62
N THR A 259 -2.27 14.38 6.87
CA THR A 259 -1.76 13.29 7.71
C THR A 259 -1.99 13.57 9.19
N THR A 260 -1.99 12.52 10.00
CA THR A 260 -1.95 12.60 11.45
C THR A 260 -0.53 12.56 12.03
N ASP A 261 0.49 12.43 11.16
CA ASP A 261 1.92 12.38 11.55
C ASP A 261 2.74 13.34 10.66
N PRO A 262 2.54 14.67 10.80
CA PRO A 262 3.14 15.69 9.92
C PRO A 262 4.67 15.77 10.03
N ASP A 263 5.23 15.35 11.16
CA ASP A 263 6.68 15.38 11.42
C ASP A 263 7.40 14.15 10.87
N ASN A 264 6.70 13.23 10.20
CA ASN A 264 7.30 12.02 9.65
C ASN A 264 8.35 12.37 8.58
N PRO A 265 9.62 11.94 8.77
CA PRO A 265 10.71 12.30 7.87
C PRO A 265 10.46 11.95 6.40
N VAL A 266 9.77 10.83 6.15
CA VAL A 266 9.44 10.40 4.79
C VAL A 266 8.53 11.38 4.08
N LEU A 267 7.56 11.97 4.80
CA LEU A 267 6.66 12.96 4.22
C LEU A 267 7.40 14.25 3.86
N THR A 268 8.30 14.71 4.73
CA THR A 268 9.13 15.89 4.47
C THR A 268 10.03 15.69 3.24
N LEU A 269 10.68 14.52 3.15
CA LEU A 269 11.55 14.19 2.01
C LEU A 269 10.75 14.01 0.71
N ALA A 270 9.56 13.41 0.79
CA ALA A 270 8.67 13.24 -0.37
C ALA A 270 8.09 14.59 -0.83
N ALA A 271 7.77 15.49 0.09
CA ALA A 271 7.33 16.86 -0.20
C ALA A 271 8.45 17.66 -0.92
N ALA A 272 9.68 17.51 -0.47
CA ALA A 272 10.85 18.10 -1.13
C ALA A 272 11.25 17.37 -2.43
N GLN A 273 10.67 16.19 -2.70
CA GLN A 273 11.06 15.28 -3.79
C GLN A 273 12.56 14.93 -3.76
N ASP A 274 13.16 14.92 -2.56
CA ASP A 274 14.56 14.61 -2.33
C ASP A 274 14.79 13.10 -2.24
N TYR A 275 14.93 12.47 -3.40
CA TYR A 275 15.18 11.03 -3.48
C TYR A 275 16.54 10.64 -2.90
N ASP A 276 17.55 11.47 -3.03
CA ASP A 276 18.90 11.13 -2.55
C ASP A 276 18.92 11.07 -1.02
N ALA A 277 18.36 12.08 -0.34
CA ALA A 277 18.27 12.08 1.12
C ALA A 277 17.33 10.93 1.63
N PHE A 278 16.24 10.67 0.93
CA PHE A 278 15.38 9.51 1.24
C PHE A 278 16.17 8.20 1.11
N TYR A 279 16.88 8.01 0.01
CA TYR A 279 17.66 6.80 -0.23
C TYR A 279 18.72 6.58 0.87
N GLU A 280 19.46 7.61 1.28
CA GLU A 280 20.47 7.48 2.34
C GLU A 280 19.85 7.01 3.67
N GLN A 281 18.69 7.53 4.05
CA GLN A 281 17.99 7.08 5.25
C GLN A 281 17.47 5.63 5.11
N GLU A 282 16.83 5.34 3.98
CA GLU A 282 16.23 4.03 3.71
C GLU A 282 17.30 2.94 3.61
N ILE A 283 18.42 3.20 2.94
CA ILE A 283 19.49 2.21 2.79
C ILE A 283 20.20 1.92 4.12
N ALA A 284 20.34 2.94 4.98
CA ALA A 284 20.89 2.76 6.33
C ALA A 284 19.95 1.88 7.19
N TYR A 285 18.65 2.15 7.16
CA TYR A 285 17.64 1.33 7.83
C TYR A 285 17.68 -0.14 7.35
N ARG A 286 17.72 -0.36 6.04
CA ARG A 286 17.78 -1.70 5.46
C ARG A 286 19.05 -2.44 5.81
N ARG A 287 20.18 -1.75 5.88
CA ARG A 287 21.46 -2.31 6.32
C ARG A 287 21.39 -2.78 7.78
N LEU A 288 20.90 -1.92 8.66
CA LEU A 288 20.73 -2.23 10.09
C LEU A 288 19.77 -3.39 10.32
N GLY A 289 18.64 -3.37 9.62
CA GLY A 289 17.60 -4.38 9.72
C GLY A 289 17.91 -5.68 8.97
N LEU A 290 18.99 -5.75 8.20
CA LEU A 290 19.26 -6.84 7.25
C LEU A 290 18.05 -7.08 6.33
N TYR A 291 17.70 -6.07 5.55
CA TYR A 291 16.69 -6.14 4.49
C TYR A 291 17.34 -6.06 3.10
N PRO A 292 16.64 -6.45 2.03
CA PRO A 292 17.15 -6.25 0.68
C PRO A 292 17.57 -4.77 0.43
N PRO A 293 18.75 -4.52 -0.18
CA PRO A 293 19.60 -5.44 -0.94
C PRO A 293 20.67 -6.19 -0.13
N PHE A 294 20.73 -6.06 1.19
CA PHE A 294 21.78 -6.66 2.03
C PHE A 294 21.55 -8.13 2.34
N CYS A 295 20.33 -8.61 2.22
CA CYS A 295 19.98 -10.02 2.25
C CYS A 295 18.87 -10.35 1.25
N GLY A 296 18.60 -11.64 1.05
CA GLY A 296 17.35 -12.12 0.47
C GLY A 296 16.33 -12.40 1.58
N LEU A 297 15.06 -12.27 1.27
CA LEU A 297 13.97 -12.70 2.14
C LEU A 297 13.33 -13.94 1.53
N CYS A 298 13.29 -15.01 2.31
CA CYS A 298 12.49 -16.20 2.00
C CYS A 298 11.37 -16.30 3.03
N VAL A 299 10.14 -16.41 2.57
CA VAL A 299 8.99 -16.64 3.45
C VAL A 299 8.46 -18.04 3.22
N ILE A 300 8.28 -18.78 4.32
CA ILE A 300 7.72 -20.13 4.30
C ILE A 300 6.36 -20.05 4.99
N GLY A 301 5.29 -20.17 4.19
CA GLY A 301 3.91 -20.10 4.63
C GLY A 301 3.35 -21.48 4.94
N PHE A 302 2.53 -21.53 5.98
CA PHE A 302 1.81 -22.73 6.43
C PHE A 302 0.33 -22.39 6.47
N ALA A 303 -0.53 -23.27 5.93
CA ALA A 303 -1.95 -23.04 5.93
C ALA A 303 -2.73 -24.34 6.21
N GLY A 304 -3.84 -24.23 6.95
CA GLY A 304 -4.69 -25.37 7.28
C GLY A 304 -5.94 -24.98 8.07
N ALA A 305 -6.87 -25.93 8.22
CA ALA A 305 -8.17 -25.69 8.82
C ALA A 305 -8.14 -25.50 10.35
N LYS A 306 -7.12 -26.00 11.03
CA LYS A 306 -7.01 -25.92 12.50
C LYS A 306 -5.76 -25.16 12.90
N GLU A 307 -5.91 -24.08 13.61
CA GLU A 307 -4.84 -23.18 14.01
C GLU A 307 -3.69 -23.90 14.73
N ASN A 308 -4.01 -24.69 15.78
CA ASN A 308 -3.03 -25.42 16.57
C ASN A 308 -2.21 -26.42 15.74
N GLU A 309 -2.79 -27.00 14.68
CA GLU A 309 -2.10 -27.91 13.78
C GLU A 309 -1.13 -27.15 12.90
N VAL A 310 -1.57 -25.99 12.36
CA VAL A 310 -0.73 -25.12 11.52
C VAL A 310 0.45 -24.54 12.30
N ALA A 311 0.20 -24.05 13.53
CA ALA A 311 1.24 -23.55 14.41
C ALA A 311 2.30 -24.63 14.75
N ARG A 312 1.87 -25.86 15.07
CA ARG A 312 2.76 -27.00 15.32
C ARG A 312 3.57 -27.38 14.08
N ALA A 313 2.93 -27.39 12.91
CA ALA A 313 3.58 -27.66 11.63
C ALA A 313 4.70 -26.63 11.36
N ALA A 314 4.40 -25.34 11.53
CA ALA A 314 5.37 -24.26 11.36
C ALA A 314 6.52 -24.35 12.36
N ALA A 315 6.25 -24.63 13.64
CA ALA A 315 7.27 -24.82 14.67
C ALA A 315 8.17 -26.03 14.36
N ARG A 316 7.57 -27.14 13.92
CA ARG A 316 8.33 -28.33 13.54
C ARG A 316 9.24 -28.09 12.35
N PHE A 317 8.71 -27.43 11.32
CA PHE A 317 9.52 -27.06 10.16
C PHE A 317 10.67 -26.12 10.54
N SER A 318 10.43 -25.14 11.41
CA SER A 318 11.45 -24.23 11.93
C SER A 318 12.58 -25.00 12.62
N ALA A 319 12.24 -26.00 13.44
CA ALA A 319 13.21 -26.84 14.09
C ALA A 319 14.06 -27.68 13.11
N LEU A 320 13.42 -28.27 12.08
CA LEU A 320 14.11 -29.01 11.03
C LEU A 320 15.04 -28.11 10.23
N LEU A 321 14.57 -26.92 9.86
CA LEU A 321 15.38 -25.93 9.15
C LEU A 321 16.58 -25.50 9.99
N GLY A 322 16.39 -25.26 11.27
CA GLY A 322 17.47 -24.96 12.22
C GLY A 322 18.49 -26.09 12.34
N GLN A 323 18.03 -27.33 12.40
CA GLN A 323 18.93 -28.52 12.43
C GLN A 323 19.76 -28.65 11.14
N GLN A 324 19.16 -28.36 9.98
CA GLN A 324 19.93 -28.37 8.72
C GLN A 324 20.90 -27.19 8.66
N ALA A 325 20.51 -26.02 9.16
CA ALA A 325 21.37 -24.85 9.23
C ALA A 325 22.58 -25.07 10.14
N ALA A 326 22.40 -25.74 11.27
CA ALA A 326 23.49 -26.07 12.18
C ALA A 326 24.60 -26.95 11.56
N LYS A 327 24.30 -27.70 10.50
CA LYS A 327 25.29 -28.46 9.73
C LYS A 327 26.14 -27.59 8.80
N GLN A 328 25.77 -26.33 8.62
CA GLN A 328 26.41 -25.36 7.75
C GLN A 328 26.59 -24.01 8.48
N PRO A 329 27.42 -23.94 9.52
CA PRO A 329 27.55 -22.76 10.37
C PRO A 329 28.07 -21.51 9.65
N ASP A 330 28.73 -21.70 8.53
CA ASP A 330 29.24 -20.64 7.65
C ASP A 330 28.17 -20.09 6.67
N LEU A 331 26.95 -20.67 6.63
CA LEU A 331 25.85 -20.16 5.83
C LEU A 331 25.13 -19.06 6.61
N PRO A 332 25.22 -17.77 6.16
CA PRO A 332 24.56 -16.69 6.86
C PRO A 332 23.06 -16.79 6.69
N LEU A 333 22.34 -17.12 7.74
CA LEU A 333 20.89 -17.10 7.75
C LEU A 333 20.34 -16.76 9.14
N ARG A 334 19.16 -16.16 9.19
CA ARG A 334 18.41 -15.86 10.40
C ARG A 334 16.96 -16.27 10.20
N ILE A 335 16.49 -17.19 11.04
CA ILE A 335 15.11 -17.67 11.04
C ILE A 335 14.32 -16.84 12.05
N LEU A 336 13.20 -16.26 11.62
CA LEU A 336 12.27 -15.46 12.42
C LEU A 336 10.91 -16.13 12.41
N GLY A 337 10.29 -16.23 13.55
CA GLY A 337 9.01 -16.91 13.74
C GLY A 337 9.16 -18.32 14.29
N PRO A 338 8.10 -19.18 14.22
CA PRO A 338 6.88 -18.94 13.48
C PRO A 338 5.98 -17.86 14.09
N THR A 339 5.31 -17.10 13.23
CA THR A 339 4.31 -16.10 13.61
C THR A 339 3.03 -16.31 12.79
N PRO A 340 1.86 -15.88 13.29
CA PRO A 340 0.69 -15.78 12.44
C PRO A 340 0.99 -14.96 11.16
N GLY A 341 0.31 -15.26 10.07
CA GLY A 341 0.38 -14.43 8.86
C GLY A 341 -0.18 -13.04 9.12
N SER A 342 0.10 -12.07 8.24
CA SER A 342 -0.46 -10.70 8.31
C SER A 342 -1.98 -10.71 8.34
N ILE A 343 -2.57 -11.70 7.67
CA ILE A 343 -3.97 -12.09 7.82
C ILE A 343 -3.96 -13.52 8.36
N GLU A 344 -4.32 -13.64 9.64
CA GLU A 344 -4.23 -14.89 10.39
C GLU A 344 -5.11 -16.00 9.83
N LYS A 345 -6.29 -15.64 9.26
CA LYS A 345 -7.26 -16.58 8.70
C LYS A 345 -7.90 -16.01 7.44
N ILE A 346 -7.98 -16.84 6.38
CA ILE A 346 -8.71 -16.53 5.14
C ILE A 346 -9.53 -17.75 4.75
N ASN A 347 -10.84 -17.58 4.55
CA ASN A 347 -11.79 -18.63 4.15
C ASN A 347 -11.64 -19.90 4.99
N ASP A 348 -11.75 -19.74 6.31
CA ASP A 348 -11.60 -20.80 7.34
C ASP A 348 -10.24 -21.52 7.32
N THR A 349 -9.23 -20.96 6.69
CA THR A 349 -7.87 -21.47 6.61
C THR A 349 -6.94 -20.58 7.43
N TYR A 350 -6.40 -21.09 8.52
CA TYR A 350 -5.39 -20.42 9.36
C TYR A 350 -4.03 -20.40 8.67
N ARG A 351 -3.28 -19.33 8.90
CA ARG A 351 -2.01 -19.06 8.23
C ARG A 351 -0.93 -18.68 9.22
N TYR A 352 0.22 -19.32 9.09
CA TYR A 352 1.44 -19.03 9.84
C TYR A 352 2.59 -18.85 8.86
N LYS A 353 3.62 -18.12 9.28
CA LYS A 353 4.81 -17.91 8.46
C LYS A 353 6.10 -17.99 9.24
N LEU A 354 7.15 -18.41 8.54
CA LEU A 354 8.55 -18.23 8.93
C LEU A 354 9.15 -17.23 7.94
N THR A 355 9.87 -16.26 8.44
CA THR A 355 10.68 -15.37 7.60
C THR A 355 12.14 -15.71 7.79
N VAL A 356 12.82 -16.03 6.70
CA VAL A 356 14.23 -16.37 6.71
C VAL A 356 15.01 -15.28 5.98
N LYS A 357 15.86 -14.57 6.71
CA LYS A 357 16.85 -13.65 6.14
C LYS A 357 18.08 -14.47 5.73
N CYS A 358 18.45 -14.42 4.48
CA CYS A 358 19.44 -15.32 3.91
C CYS A 358 20.20 -14.69 2.75
N ARG A 359 21.25 -15.34 2.32
CA ARG A 359 21.78 -15.18 0.97
C ARG A 359 21.08 -16.20 0.09
N ASN A 360 20.25 -15.73 -0.87
CA ASN A 360 19.50 -16.62 -1.74
C ASN A 360 20.39 -17.25 -2.82
N ASP A 361 21.33 -18.07 -2.40
CA ASP A 361 22.23 -18.84 -3.25
C ASP A 361 21.81 -20.33 -3.33
N ARG A 362 22.61 -21.13 -4.03
CA ARG A 362 22.34 -22.56 -4.20
C ARG A 362 22.35 -23.30 -2.86
N ARG A 363 23.29 -22.97 -1.97
CA ARG A 363 23.45 -23.63 -0.66
C ARG A 363 22.19 -23.43 0.20
N PHE A 364 21.67 -22.21 0.26
CA PHE A 364 20.44 -21.93 0.97
C PHE A 364 19.23 -22.69 0.38
N ARG A 365 19.11 -22.72 -0.96
CA ARG A 365 18.02 -23.47 -1.61
C ARG A 365 18.10 -24.96 -1.37
N ASP A 366 19.30 -25.54 -1.37
CA ASP A 366 19.50 -26.96 -1.05
C ASP A 366 19.20 -27.27 0.42
N LEU A 367 19.51 -26.35 1.35
CA LEU A 367 19.13 -26.42 2.77
C LEU A 367 17.61 -26.44 2.93
N VAL A 368 16.88 -25.54 2.27
CA VAL A 368 15.40 -25.51 2.32
C VAL A 368 14.81 -26.80 1.73
N ARG A 369 15.34 -27.31 0.62
CA ARG A 369 14.91 -28.59 0.04
C ARG A 369 15.13 -29.77 0.99
N ALA A 370 16.27 -29.81 1.66
CA ALA A 370 16.56 -30.85 2.66
C ALA A 370 15.58 -30.79 3.83
N ALA A 371 15.27 -29.60 4.34
CA ALA A 371 14.29 -29.41 5.39
C ALA A 371 12.88 -29.85 4.96
N LEU A 372 12.45 -29.50 3.73
CA LEU A 372 11.17 -29.94 3.15
C LEU A 372 11.09 -31.45 3.04
N ALA A 373 12.14 -32.10 2.50
CA ALA A 373 12.19 -33.56 2.36
C ALA A 373 12.10 -34.30 3.70
N LEU A 374 12.71 -33.74 4.76
CA LEU A 374 12.58 -34.30 6.12
C LEU A 374 11.17 -34.10 6.67
N TYR A 375 10.60 -32.91 6.49
CA TYR A 375 9.26 -32.59 6.94
C TYR A 375 8.20 -33.50 6.29
N GLU A 376 8.30 -33.75 4.99
CA GLU A 376 7.40 -34.67 4.26
C GLU A 376 7.48 -36.12 4.75
N LYS A 377 8.67 -36.56 5.14
CA LYS A 377 8.89 -37.94 5.66
C LYS A 377 8.26 -38.16 7.05
N GLU A 378 8.09 -37.12 7.83
CA GLU A 378 7.63 -37.23 9.22
C GLU A 378 6.14 -37.61 9.36
N LYS A 379 5.35 -37.71 8.28
CA LYS A 379 3.92 -38.10 8.31
C LYS A 379 3.18 -37.46 9.51
N LEU A 380 3.38 -36.16 9.72
CA LEU A 380 2.71 -35.44 10.80
C LEU A 380 1.19 -35.56 10.63
N PRO A 381 0.44 -35.68 11.75
CA PRO A 381 -1.01 -35.77 11.70
C PRO A 381 -1.68 -34.49 11.15
N SER A 382 -0.93 -33.42 11.00
CA SER A 382 -1.42 -32.15 10.46
C SER A 382 -1.31 -32.13 8.93
N ARG A 383 -2.42 -31.77 8.28
CA ARG A 383 -2.50 -31.56 6.84
C ARG A 383 -2.21 -30.08 6.46
N ALA A 384 -1.32 -29.41 7.19
CA ALA A 384 -0.95 -28.04 6.84
C ALA A 384 -0.20 -28.04 5.51
N SER A 385 -0.67 -27.24 4.56
CA SER A 385 0.07 -26.98 3.32
C SER A 385 1.28 -26.10 3.61
N VAL A 386 2.38 -26.33 2.89
CA VAL A 386 3.60 -25.54 2.99
C VAL A 386 3.91 -24.89 1.64
N VAL A 387 4.14 -23.58 1.66
CA VAL A 387 4.51 -22.81 0.47
C VAL A 387 5.82 -22.10 0.77
N VAL A 388 6.77 -22.16 -0.15
CA VAL A 388 8.06 -21.47 -0.03
C VAL A 388 8.19 -20.40 -1.11
N ASP A 389 8.28 -19.15 -0.67
CA ASP A 389 8.60 -18.02 -1.52
C ASP A 389 10.04 -17.55 -1.26
N LEU A 390 10.91 -17.76 -2.25
CA LEU A 390 12.34 -17.45 -2.17
C LEU A 390 12.67 -15.97 -2.43
N HIS A 391 11.71 -15.18 -2.90
CA HIS A 391 11.89 -13.77 -3.28
C HIS A 391 10.78 -12.89 -2.71
N SER A 392 10.36 -13.19 -1.51
CA SER A 392 9.24 -12.50 -0.86
C SER A 392 9.58 -11.04 -0.52
N ASP A 393 8.57 -10.20 -0.60
CA ASP A 393 8.60 -8.83 -0.02
C ASP A 393 8.31 -8.83 1.49
N GLY A 394 8.23 -10.01 2.12
CA GLY A 394 8.03 -10.18 3.56
C GLY A 394 6.61 -10.60 3.96
N ASP A 395 5.70 -10.75 3.01
CA ASP A 395 4.32 -11.17 3.21
C ASP A 395 3.92 -12.34 2.32
N ILE A 396 3.13 -13.28 2.88
CA ILE A 396 2.40 -14.33 2.16
C ILE A 396 0.94 -14.27 2.55
#